data_338b828ee24c88b6ed337de75b450293
#
_entry.id   338b828ee24c88b6ed337de75b450293
#
_cell.length_a   1.000
_cell.length_b   1.000
_cell.length_c   1.000
_cell.angle_alpha   90.00
_cell.angle_beta   90.00
_cell.angle_gamma   90.00
#
_symmetry.space_group_name_H-M   'P 1'
#
loop_
_entity.id
_entity.type
_entity.pdbx_description
1 polymer ?
#
loop_
_entity_poly.entity_id
_entity_poly.type
_entity_poly.pdbx_seq_one_letter_code
_entity_poly.pdbx_strand_id
1 'polypeptide(L)'
;MKYVAFLRAINVGGHAIIKMADLKKMFEAAGLENVQTYIQSGNVIFESEDIDAESLAKQIERQLEKAAEYKIELFVRTMREVHSIGEKCPFKAKDGEMVYVTFLNKKPAKKSQQALLDLTSDADDFAFRVREVYTLRRDREQSVFSNNFVEKILKAPATSRNLTTIAKIVEKHQ
;
A
#
# COMPACT_ATOMS: atom_id res chain seq x y z
N MET A 1 -16.50 -10.61 -2.94
CA MET A 1 -15.10 -10.68 -3.41
C MET A 1 -14.16 -10.28 -2.27
N LYS A 2 -12.92 -10.83 -2.23
CA LYS A 2 -11.95 -10.52 -1.17
C LYS A 2 -11.01 -9.40 -1.60
N TYR A 3 -10.83 -8.40 -0.74
CA TYR A 3 -10.02 -7.21 -0.95
C TYR A 3 -8.98 -7.01 0.14
N VAL A 4 -7.97 -6.23 -0.17
CA VAL A 4 -6.98 -5.71 0.78
C VAL A 4 -6.95 -4.20 0.68
N ALA A 5 -7.12 -3.51 1.81
CA ALA A 5 -6.89 -2.08 1.95
C ALA A 5 -5.53 -1.82 2.61
N PHE A 6 -4.73 -1.00 1.99
CA PHE A 6 -3.48 -0.48 2.53
C PHE A 6 -3.70 0.97 2.96
N LEU A 7 -3.69 1.25 4.25
CA LEU A 7 -3.94 2.58 4.78
C LEU A 7 -2.65 3.42 4.74
N ARG A 8 -2.82 4.71 4.43
CA ARG A 8 -1.72 5.68 4.40
C ARG A 8 -1.57 6.36 5.74
N ALA A 9 -0.33 6.46 6.20
CA ALA A 9 0.10 7.31 7.32
C ALA A 9 -0.66 7.10 8.65
N ILE A 10 -1.15 5.90 8.93
CA ILE A 10 -1.65 5.56 10.27
C ILE A 10 -0.53 4.95 11.11
N ASN A 11 -0.58 5.19 12.43
CA ASN A 11 0.38 4.64 13.40
C ASN A 11 1.85 5.00 13.10
N VAL A 12 2.09 6.15 12.45
CA VAL A 12 3.42 6.64 12.09
C VAL A 12 3.66 8.00 12.77
N GLY A 13 4.82 8.15 13.40
CA GLY A 13 5.26 9.44 13.95
C GLY A 13 4.37 10.01 15.06
N GLY A 14 3.58 9.19 15.75
CA GLY A 14 2.70 9.63 16.85
C GLY A 14 1.42 10.32 16.43
N HIS A 15 1.16 10.43 15.13
CA HIS A 15 -0.09 10.95 14.57
C HIS A 15 -1.01 9.79 14.11
N ALA A 16 -2.33 10.04 14.11
CA ALA A 16 -3.33 9.10 13.63
C ALA A 16 -3.18 7.68 14.23
N ILE A 17 -3.03 7.59 15.55
CA ILE A 17 -2.91 6.30 16.24
C ILE A 17 -4.29 5.64 16.28
N ILE A 18 -4.44 4.53 15.57
CA ILE A 18 -5.63 3.69 15.58
C ILE A 18 -5.24 2.30 16.05
N LYS A 19 -5.90 1.79 17.07
CA LYS A 19 -5.76 0.39 17.46
C LYS A 19 -6.34 -0.51 16.37
N MET A 20 -5.69 -1.62 16.07
CA MET A 20 -6.16 -2.53 15.01
C MET A 20 -7.57 -3.08 15.29
N ALA A 21 -7.93 -3.28 16.56
CA ALA A 21 -9.29 -3.68 16.93
C ALA A 21 -10.33 -2.60 16.60
N ASP A 22 -9.99 -1.32 16.77
CA ASP A 22 -10.89 -0.21 16.46
C ASP A 22 -10.99 -0.02 14.94
N LEU A 23 -9.87 -0.15 14.21
CA LEU A 23 -9.86 -0.14 12.76
C LEU A 23 -10.75 -1.24 12.18
N LYS A 24 -10.66 -2.46 12.73
CA LYS A 24 -11.54 -3.57 12.34
C LYS A 24 -13.01 -3.20 12.52
N LYS A 25 -13.41 -2.68 13.69
CA LYS A 25 -14.78 -2.24 13.96
C LYS A 25 -15.26 -1.15 12.99
N MET A 26 -14.39 -0.21 12.62
CA MET A 26 -14.72 0.83 11.64
C MET A 26 -15.04 0.24 10.27
N PHE A 27 -14.28 -0.75 9.82
CA PHE A 27 -14.54 -1.45 8.57
C PHE A 27 -15.84 -2.28 8.64
N GLU A 28 -16.08 -2.99 9.74
CA GLU A 28 -17.34 -3.73 9.97
C GLU A 28 -18.54 -2.79 9.99
N ALA A 29 -18.43 -1.62 10.64
CA ALA A 29 -19.47 -0.59 10.66
C ALA A 29 -19.74 0.03 9.28
N ALA A 30 -18.78 -0.03 8.36
CA ALA A 30 -18.95 0.37 6.97
C ALA A 30 -19.66 -0.70 6.11
N GLY A 31 -20.11 -1.81 6.71
CA GLY A 31 -20.83 -2.89 6.03
C GLY A 31 -19.93 -3.91 5.33
N LEU A 32 -18.66 -3.98 5.71
CA LEU A 32 -17.71 -4.92 5.14
C LEU A 32 -17.66 -6.20 5.98
N GLU A 33 -17.51 -7.33 5.31
CA GLU A 33 -17.57 -8.65 5.92
C GLU A 33 -16.20 -9.29 6.09
N ASN A 34 -16.10 -10.25 7.00
CA ASN A 34 -14.89 -11.05 7.25
C ASN A 34 -13.62 -10.21 7.47
N VAL A 35 -13.78 -9.07 8.16
CA VAL A 35 -12.72 -8.08 8.36
C VAL A 35 -11.61 -8.64 9.26
N GLN A 36 -10.40 -8.59 8.76
CA GLN A 36 -9.18 -8.99 9.47
C GLN A 36 -8.12 -7.91 9.30
N THR A 37 -7.34 -7.65 10.33
CA THR A 37 -6.21 -6.72 10.27
C THR A 37 -4.89 -7.49 10.31
N TYR A 38 -3.89 -6.99 9.59
CA TYR A 38 -2.56 -7.58 9.57
C TYR A 38 -1.50 -6.53 9.85
N ILE A 39 -0.79 -6.68 10.98
CA ILE A 39 0.20 -5.76 11.56
C ILE A 39 -0.26 -4.30 11.71
N GLN A 40 0.45 -3.51 12.53
CA GLN A 40 0.04 -2.14 12.88
C GLN A 40 0.19 -1.12 11.76
N SER A 41 0.80 -1.47 10.63
CA SER A 41 0.96 -0.57 9.49
C SER A 41 -0.32 -0.32 8.66
N GLY A 42 -1.46 -0.84 9.12
CA GLY A 42 -2.75 -0.57 8.48
C GLY A 42 -2.98 -1.37 7.20
N ASN A 43 -2.97 -2.68 7.33
CA ASN A 43 -3.42 -3.58 6.28
C ASN A 43 -4.70 -4.24 6.76
N VAL A 44 -5.78 -4.10 5.98
CA VAL A 44 -7.08 -4.67 6.30
C VAL A 44 -7.54 -5.56 5.16
N ILE A 45 -7.82 -6.82 5.49
CA ILE A 45 -8.39 -7.79 4.58
C ILE A 45 -9.89 -7.87 4.88
N PHE A 46 -10.72 -7.85 3.86
CA PHE A 46 -12.18 -7.87 4.01
C PHE A 46 -12.87 -8.42 2.77
N GLU A 47 -14.14 -8.73 2.92
CA GLU A 47 -15.00 -9.13 1.83
C GLU A 47 -16.09 -8.08 1.58
N SER A 48 -16.43 -7.87 0.32
CA SER A 48 -17.49 -6.99 -0.15
C SER A 48 -18.09 -7.53 -1.43
N GLU A 49 -19.22 -6.98 -1.85
CA GLU A 49 -19.72 -7.19 -3.20
C GLU A 49 -18.64 -6.87 -4.25
N ASP A 50 -18.82 -7.36 -5.47
CA ASP A 50 -17.90 -7.09 -6.57
C ASP A 50 -18.08 -5.65 -7.06
N ILE A 51 -17.36 -4.75 -6.42
CA ILE A 51 -17.38 -3.31 -6.69
C ILE A 51 -15.98 -2.90 -7.17
N ASP A 52 -15.92 -1.95 -8.08
CA ASP A 52 -14.68 -1.32 -8.49
C ASP A 52 -13.87 -0.80 -7.29
N ALA A 53 -12.59 -1.18 -7.24
CA ALA A 53 -11.73 -0.92 -6.10
C ALA A 53 -11.55 0.59 -5.77
N GLU A 54 -11.60 1.48 -6.77
CA GLU A 54 -11.52 2.94 -6.55
C GLU A 54 -12.80 3.47 -5.89
N SER A 55 -13.96 3.02 -6.36
CA SER A 55 -15.26 3.36 -5.78
C SER A 55 -15.39 2.84 -4.36
N LEU A 56 -14.96 1.60 -4.13
CA LEU A 56 -14.94 0.98 -2.81
C LEU A 56 -14.01 1.73 -1.84
N ALA A 57 -12.82 2.13 -2.29
CA ALA A 57 -11.89 2.93 -1.51
C ALA A 57 -12.55 4.24 -1.04
N LYS A 58 -13.17 4.99 -1.95
CA LYS A 58 -13.85 6.25 -1.61
C LYS A 58 -15.02 6.08 -0.63
N GLN A 59 -15.76 4.97 -0.76
CA GLN A 59 -16.84 4.65 0.16
C GLN A 59 -16.30 4.39 1.57
N ILE A 60 -15.25 3.59 1.69
CA ILE A 60 -14.61 3.26 2.97
C ILE A 60 -13.99 4.53 3.57
N GLU A 61 -13.24 5.33 2.80
CA GLU A 61 -12.65 6.59 3.26
C GLU A 61 -13.67 7.51 3.90
N ARG A 62 -14.82 7.71 3.27
CA ARG A 62 -15.92 8.53 3.81
C ARG A 62 -16.46 8.02 5.15
N GLN A 63 -16.55 6.70 5.32
CA GLN A 63 -17.02 6.10 6.57
C GLN A 63 -15.97 6.20 7.68
N LEU A 64 -14.71 5.96 7.34
CA LEU A 64 -13.59 6.08 8.28
C LEU A 64 -13.40 7.54 8.74
N GLU A 65 -13.51 8.50 7.84
CA GLU A 65 -13.38 9.93 8.14
C GLU A 65 -14.46 10.40 9.13
N LYS A 66 -15.70 9.91 8.98
CA LYS A 66 -16.77 10.19 9.94
C LYS A 66 -16.50 9.62 11.34
N ALA A 67 -15.87 8.45 11.42
CA ALA A 67 -15.59 7.77 12.68
C ALA A 67 -14.33 8.26 13.38
N ALA A 68 -13.31 8.68 12.61
CA ALA A 68 -11.99 9.01 13.12
C ALA A 68 -11.74 10.52 13.33
N GLU A 69 -12.65 11.38 12.83
CA GLU A 69 -12.52 12.85 12.85
C GLU A 69 -11.31 13.41 12.09
N TYR A 70 -10.63 12.58 11.30
CA TYR A 70 -9.55 12.98 10.41
C TYR A 70 -9.54 12.13 9.13
N LYS A 71 -8.93 12.67 8.08
CA LYS A 71 -8.87 12.02 6.78
C LYS A 71 -7.95 10.78 6.82
N ILE A 72 -8.49 9.65 6.42
CA ILE A 72 -7.75 8.39 6.23
C ILE A 72 -7.79 8.06 4.74
N GLU A 73 -6.64 8.08 4.10
CA GLU A 73 -6.50 7.63 2.71
C GLU A 73 -6.13 6.16 2.67
N LEU A 74 -6.71 5.43 1.73
CA LEU A 74 -6.43 4.01 1.55
C LEU A 74 -6.36 3.61 0.08
N PHE A 75 -5.65 2.53 -0.17
CA PHE A 75 -5.43 1.96 -1.50
C PHE A 75 -5.98 0.54 -1.50
N VAL A 76 -7.06 0.33 -2.22
CA VAL A 76 -7.73 -0.98 -2.30
C VAL A 76 -7.23 -1.76 -3.50
N ARG A 77 -7.02 -3.04 -3.26
CA ARG A 77 -6.72 -4.05 -4.30
C ARG A 77 -7.54 -5.30 -4.04
N THR A 78 -7.96 -5.97 -5.07
CA THR A 78 -8.48 -7.34 -4.93
C THR A 78 -7.37 -8.27 -4.45
N MET A 79 -7.70 -9.33 -3.75
CA MET A 79 -6.70 -10.34 -3.33
C MET A 79 -5.94 -10.92 -4.53
N ARG A 80 -6.61 -11.06 -5.68
CA ARG A 80 -5.98 -11.50 -6.94
C ARG A 80 -4.91 -10.51 -7.43
N GLU A 81 -5.18 -9.20 -7.35
CA GLU A 81 -4.17 -8.17 -7.67
C GLU A 81 -2.99 -8.26 -6.71
N VAL A 82 -3.23 -8.40 -5.40
CA VAL A 82 -2.17 -8.50 -4.40
C VAL A 82 -1.27 -9.72 -4.64
N HIS A 83 -1.86 -10.86 -4.96
CA HIS A 83 -1.12 -12.07 -5.36
C HIS A 83 -0.26 -11.80 -6.61
N SER A 84 -0.87 -11.24 -7.65
CA SER A 84 -0.17 -10.90 -8.90
C SER A 84 0.98 -9.89 -8.69
N ILE A 85 0.84 -8.95 -7.75
CA ILE A 85 1.90 -8.00 -7.40
C ILE A 85 3.12 -8.74 -6.85
N GLY A 86 2.92 -9.73 -5.99
CA GLY A 86 3.99 -10.56 -5.46
C GLY A 86 4.69 -11.40 -6.55
N GLU A 87 3.91 -12.12 -7.34
CA GLU A 87 4.43 -13.01 -8.40
C GLU A 87 5.18 -12.27 -9.51
N LYS A 88 4.70 -11.07 -9.85
CA LYS A 88 5.23 -10.28 -10.97
C LYS A 88 6.24 -9.23 -10.53
N CYS A 89 6.78 -9.34 -9.33
CA CYS A 89 7.87 -8.46 -8.88
C CYS A 89 9.08 -8.60 -9.80
N PRO A 90 9.59 -7.49 -10.37
CA PRO A 90 10.72 -7.55 -11.31
C PRO A 90 12.07 -7.73 -10.61
N PHE A 91 12.11 -7.60 -9.28
CA PHE A 91 13.32 -7.67 -8.49
C PHE A 91 13.42 -8.95 -7.67
N LYS A 92 14.64 -9.48 -7.57
CA LYS A 92 15.02 -10.54 -6.64
C LYS A 92 16.04 -9.96 -5.66
N ALA A 93 15.59 -9.71 -4.41
CA ALA A 93 16.48 -9.21 -3.36
C ALA A 93 17.49 -10.28 -2.95
N LYS A 94 18.73 -9.86 -2.76
CA LYS A 94 19.81 -10.65 -2.14
C LYS A 94 19.78 -10.45 -0.62
N ASP A 95 20.67 -11.14 0.08
CA ASP A 95 20.81 -10.94 1.53
C ASP A 95 21.16 -9.47 1.85
N GLY A 96 20.41 -8.88 2.79
CA GLY A 96 20.54 -7.48 3.16
C GLY A 96 19.76 -6.48 2.29
N GLU A 97 19.28 -6.90 1.13
CA GLU A 97 18.45 -6.08 0.25
C GLU A 97 16.96 -6.22 0.60
N MET A 98 16.17 -5.21 0.28
CA MET A 98 14.72 -5.21 0.52
C MET A 98 13.97 -4.69 -0.69
N VAL A 99 12.85 -5.33 -1.02
CA VAL A 99 11.89 -4.83 -2.00
C VAL A 99 10.69 -4.23 -1.31
N TYR A 100 10.32 -3.04 -1.76
CA TYR A 100 9.08 -2.36 -1.36
C TYR A 100 8.14 -2.24 -2.55
N VAL A 101 6.86 -2.29 -2.27
CA VAL A 101 5.80 -1.97 -3.23
C VAL A 101 5.08 -0.73 -2.73
N THR A 102 5.06 0.30 -3.54
CA THR A 102 4.33 1.54 -3.28
C THR A 102 3.06 1.54 -4.12
N PHE A 103 1.92 1.64 -3.45
CA PHE A 103 0.59 1.65 -4.04
C PHE A 103 0.14 3.06 -4.38
N LEU A 104 -0.41 3.23 -5.58
CA LEU A 104 -1.01 4.46 -6.08
C LEU A 104 -2.47 4.22 -6.45
N ASN A 105 -3.30 5.25 -6.42
CA ASN A 105 -4.68 5.16 -6.88
C ASN A 105 -4.79 5.19 -8.40
N LYS A 106 -3.88 5.92 -9.07
CA LYS A 106 -3.84 6.05 -10.52
C LYS A 106 -2.44 5.81 -11.06
N LYS A 107 -2.37 5.41 -12.33
CA LYS A 107 -1.10 5.34 -13.04
C LYS A 107 -0.48 6.75 -13.11
N PRO A 108 0.77 6.93 -12.64
CA PRO A 108 1.42 8.24 -12.70
C PRO A 108 1.74 8.66 -14.13
N ALA A 109 1.84 9.97 -14.37
CA ALA A 109 2.22 10.51 -15.67
C ALA A 109 3.62 10.01 -16.09
N LYS A 110 3.83 9.80 -17.38
CA LYS A 110 5.12 9.32 -17.93
C LYS A 110 6.32 10.15 -17.47
N LYS A 111 6.16 11.48 -17.43
CA LYS A 111 7.20 12.40 -16.96
C LYS A 111 7.59 12.12 -15.50
N SER A 112 6.61 11.89 -14.63
CA SER A 112 6.85 11.58 -13.22
C SER A 112 7.47 10.18 -13.05
N GLN A 113 7.05 9.20 -13.86
CA GLN A 113 7.68 7.88 -13.89
C GLN A 113 9.15 8.00 -14.28
N GLN A 114 9.47 8.72 -15.34
CA GLN A 114 10.84 8.93 -15.81
C GLN A 114 11.68 9.64 -14.74
N ALA A 115 11.14 10.67 -14.09
CA ALA A 115 11.85 11.40 -13.03
C ALA A 115 12.23 10.46 -11.86
N LEU A 116 11.43 9.45 -11.53
CA LEU A 116 11.78 8.47 -10.51
C LEU A 116 12.82 7.46 -11.03
N LEU A 117 12.66 6.98 -12.26
CA LEU A 117 13.61 6.05 -12.90
C LEU A 117 15.01 6.66 -13.04
N ASP A 118 15.11 7.96 -13.32
CA ASP A 118 16.38 8.69 -13.43
C ASP A 118 17.15 8.76 -12.09
N LEU A 119 16.49 8.45 -10.98
CA LEU A 119 17.10 8.40 -9.65
C LEU A 119 17.61 7.00 -9.26
N THR A 120 17.57 6.06 -10.18
CA THR A 120 18.22 4.74 -10.02
C THR A 120 19.71 4.91 -9.75
N SER A 121 20.20 4.20 -8.74
CA SER A 121 21.58 4.26 -8.26
C SER A 121 22.08 2.87 -7.84
N ASP A 122 23.30 2.80 -7.33
CA ASP A 122 23.81 1.56 -6.74
C ASP A 122 23.00 1.15 -5.47
N ALA A 123 22.40 2.11 -4.78
CA ALA A 123 21.63 1.88 -3.57
C ALA A 123 20.15 1.56 -3.84
N ASP A 124 19.56 2.14 -4.88
CA ASP A 124 18.12 2.03 -5.18
C ASP A 124 17.87 1.73 -6.66
N ASP A 125 16.88 0.87 -6.91
CA ASP A 125 16.35 0.60 -8.24
C ASP A 125 14.83 0.68 -8.24
N PHE A 126 14.23 1.16 -9.32
CA PHE A 126 12.79 1.42 -9.42
C PHE A 126 12.21 0.76 -10.67
N ALA A 127 10.98 0.25 -10.53
CA ALA A 127 10.21 -0.26 -11.66
C ALA A 127 8.72 0.02 -11.47
N PHE A 128 8.00 0.20 -12.56
CA PHE A 128 6.56 0.49 -12.54
C PHE A 128 5.75 -0.67 -13.10
N ARG A 129 4.59 -0.90 -12.49
CA ARG A 129 3.51 -1.70 -13.05
C ARG A 129 2.18 -1.04 -12.75
N VAL A 130 1.47 -0.63 -13.77
CA VAL A 130 0.15 0.02 -13.71
C VAL A 130 0.06 1.08 -12.61
N ARG A 131 -0.30 0.70 -11.37
CA ARG A 131 -0.49 1.57 -10.21
C ARG A 131 0.45 1.24 -9.05
N GLU A 132 1.46 0.43 -9.31
CA GLU A 132 2.46 0.03 -8.32
C GLU A 132 3.85 0.49 -8.75
N VAL A 133 4.64 0.90 -7.77
CA VAL A 133 6.07 1.14 -7.90
C VAL A 133 6.81 0.09 -7.08
N TYR A 134 7.69 -0.65 -7.70
CA TYR A 134 8.61 -1.53 -7.01
C TYR A 134 9.92 -0.78 -6.78
N THR A 135 10.42 -0.83 -5.56
CA THR A 135 11.72 -0.28 -5.18
C THR A 135 12.58 -1.39 -4.61
N LEU A 136 13.70 -1.68 -5.26
CA LEU A 136 14.75 -2.52 -4.70
C LEU A 136 15.73 -1.61 -3.95
N ARG A 137 15.78 -1.72 -2.63
CA ARG A 137 16.73 -1.02 -1.77
C ARG A 137 17.91 -1.96 -1.45
N ARG A 138 19.05 -1.69 -2.05
CA ARG A 138 20.28 -2.48 -1.88
C ARG A 138 21.07 -2.04 -0.66
N ASP A 139 21.15 -0.76 -0.42
CA ASP A 139 21.87 -0.17 0.70
C ASP A 139 20.98 0.78 1.50
N ARG A 140 20.74 0.43 2.76
CA ARG A 140 19.87 1.21 3.64
C ARG A 140 20.42 2.59 3.96
N GLU A 141 21.75 2.72 4.08
CA GLU A 141 22.38 3.96 4.51
C GLU A 141 22.48 4.97 3.37
N GLN A 142 22.65 4.50 2.13
CA GLN A 142 22.75 5.34 0.94
C GLN A 142 21.43 5.51 0.19
N SER A 143 20.40 4.75 0.55
CA SER A 143 19.09 4.80 -0.10
C SER A 143 18.41 6.14 0.13
N VAL A 144 17.85 6.71 -0.93
CA VAL A 144 16.95 7.87 -0.87
C VAL A 144 15.49 7.48 -0.73
N PHE A 145 15.17 6.18 -0.78
CA PHE A 145 13.81 5.69 -0.75
C PHE A 145 13.13 5.95 0.60
N SER A 146 11.98 6.58 0.52
CA SER A 146 10.94 6.60 1.55
C SER A 146 9.59 6.76 0.85
N ASN A 147 8.49 6.49 1.57
CA ASN A 147 7.16 6.73 1.02
C ASN A 147 6.99 8.20 0.61
N ASN A 148 7.39 9.15 1.47
CA ASN A 148 7.30 10.58 1.20
C ASN A 148 8.15 11.02 0.00
N PHE A 149 9.30 10.41 -0.19
CA PHE A 149 10.16 10.66 -1.35
C PHE A 149 9.43 10.28 -2.65
N VAL A 150 8.85 9.08 -2.71
CA VAL A 150 8.10 8.62 -3.88
C VAL A 150 6.89 9.52 -4.15
N GLU A 151 6.11 9.87 -3.12
CA GLU A 151 4.98 10.80 -3.25
C GLU A 151 5.40 12.15 -3.83
N LYS A 152 6.52 12.70 -3.36
CA LYS A 152 7.06 13.99 -3.85
C LYS A 152 7.43 13.92 -5.33
N ILE A 153 8.12 12.87 -5.75
CA ILE A 153 8.54 12.69 -7.15
C ILE A 153 7.34 12.43 -8.06
N LEU A 154 6.43 11.56 -7.64
CA LEU A 154 5.25 11.21 -8.44
C LEU A 154 4.13 12.25 -8.35
N LYS A 155 4.19 13.18 -7.39
CA LYS A 155 3.16 14.20 -7.11
C LYS A 155 1.79 13.56 -6.87
N ALA A 156 1.75 12.45 -6.15
CA ALA A 156 0.56 11.69 -5.85
C ALA A 156 0.65 11.04 -4.47
N PRO A 157 -0.47 10.95 -3.72
CA PRO A 157 -0.51 10.18 -2.49
C PRO A 157 -0.17 8.71 -2.75
N ALA A 158 0.57 8.12 -1.83
CA ALA A 158 0.98 6.72 -1.92
C ALA A 158 1.15 6.08 -0.54
N THR A 159 1.19 4.77 -0.50
CA THR A 159 1.58 4.02 0.69
C THR A 159 2.46 2.85 0.31
N SER A 160 3.49 2.59 1.07
CA SER A 160 4.49 1.57 0.76
C SER A 160 4.42 0.40 1.76
N ARG A 161 4.63 -0.80 1.24
CA ARG A 161 4.76 -2.02 2.05
C ARG A 161 5.98 -2.81 1.60
N ASN A 162 6.64 -3.44 2.55
CA ASN A 162 7.66 -4.44 2.23
C ASN A 162 7.01 -5.62 1.49
N LEU A 163 7.68 -6.12 0.45
CA LEU A 163 7.20 -7.28 -0.33
C LEU A 163 6.95 -8.51 0.55
N THR A 164 7.74 -8.71 1.60
CA THR A 164 7.54 -9.78 2.58
C THR A 164 6.18 -9.65 3.30
N THR A 165 5.75 -8.42 3.61
CA THR A 165 4.42 -8.17 4.20
C THR A 165 3.32 -8.57 3.22
N ILE A 166 3.47 -8.23 1.95
CA ILE A 166 2.51 -8.59 0.89
C ILE A 166 2.41 -10.11 0.73
N ALA A 167 3.56 -10.80 0.68
CA ALA A 167 3.61 -12.26 0.59
C ALA A 167 2.90 -12.93 1.77
N LYS A 168 3.11 -12.45 3.00
CA LYS A 168 2.44 -12.97 4.19
C LYS A 168 0.94 -12.71 4.22
N ILE A 169 0.47 -11.58 3.68
CA ILE A 169 -0.96 -11.32 3.52
C ILE A 169 -1.56 -12.37 2.59
N VAL A 170 -0.93 -12.62 1.45
CA VAL A 170 -1.39 -13.64 0.48
C VAL A 170 -1.40 -15.03 1.13
N GLU A 171 -0.30 -15.44 1.76
CA GLU A 171 -0.18 -16.76 2.40
C GLU A 171 -1.27 -17.03 3.44
N LYS A 172 -1.64 -16.02 4.23
CA LYS A 172 -2.60 -16.17 5.34
C LYS A 172 -4.07 -16.04 4.93
N HIS A 173 -4.35 -15.41 3.78
CA HIS A 173 -5.71 -14.98 3.45
C HIS A 173 -6.16 -15.38 2.04
N GLN A 174 -5.42 -16.26 1.37
CA GLN A 174 -5.84 -16.90 0.12
C GLN A 174 -7.15 -17.66 0.25
#